data_f64ee9ad39babe66e6a6f5716f61f293
#
_entry.id   f64ee9ad39babe66e6a6f5716f61f293
#
_cell.length_a   1.000
_cell.length_b   1.000
_cell.length_c   1.000
_cell.angle_alpha   90.00
_cell.angle_beta   90.00
_cell.angle_gamma   90.00
#
_symmetry.space_group_name_H-M   'P 1'
#
loop_
_entity.id
_entity.type
_entity.pdbx_description
1 polymer ?
#
loop_
_entity_poly.entity_id
_entity_poly.type
_entity_poly.pdbx_seq_one_letter_code
_entity_poly.pdbx_strand_id
1 'polypeptide(L)'
;MIKKEWSAFRKNWWLKIVAVAIIAIPSIYAGVFLGSIWDPYGNTKEIPVAVVNEDKKVEYNDSTLNVGKELAKSLQNNDSMDFKLVDSKTADQGLKDGDYYMVITIPSNFSKNATTLLDAQPQKMILNYTTNPGSSYIASKMDDSAIAKIKAEVSSTVTK
;
A
#
# COMPACT_ATOMS: atom_id res chain seq x y z
N MET A 1 34.07 15.12 -46.41
CA MET A 1 34.39 15.14 -44.96
C MET A 1 33.92 13.86 -44.27
N ILE A 2 32.70 13.44 -44.33
CA ILE A 2 32.13 12.29 -43.65
C ILE A 2 32.86 10.95 -43.91
N LYS A 3 33.31 10.68 -45.17
CA LYS A 3 34.00 9.44 -45.52
C LYS A 3 35.39 9.28 -44.85
N LYS A 4 36.10 10.40 -44.60
CA LYS A 4 37.40 10.37 -43.93
C LYS A 4 37.22 10.10 -42.41
N GLU A 5 36.23 10.69 -41.79
CA GLU A 5 35.91 10.47 -40.39
C GLU A 5 35.45 9.04 -40.14
N TRP A 6 34.63 8.50 -41.03
CA TRP A 6 34.18 7.10 -40.96
C TRP A 6 35.32 6.09 -41.08
N SER A 7 36.36 6.38 -41.93
CA SER A 7 37.53 5.53 -42.05
C SER A 7 38.43 5.60 -40.81
N ALA A 8 38.55 6.78 -40.17
CA ALA A 8 39.27 6.95 -38.90
C ALA A 8 38.60 6.21 -37.76
N PHE A 9 37.29 6.26 -37.71
CA PHE A 9 36.47 5.50 -36.72
C PHE A 9 36.68 3.98 -36.87
N ARG A 10 36.68 3.46 -38.07
CA ARG A 10 36.91 2.03 -38.32
C ARG A 10 38.30 1.56 -37.99
N LYS A 11 39.31 2.40 -38.16
CA LYS A 11 40.74 2.09 -37.92
C LYS A 11 41.13 2.23 -36.45
N ASN A 12 40.47 3.08 -35.68
CA ASN A 12 40.83 3.39 -34.31
C ASN A 12 39.96 2.62 -33.30
N TRP A 13 40.55 1.64 -32.61
CA TRP A 13 39.92 0.83 -31.58
C TRP A 13 39.35 1.67 -30.42
N TRP A 14 40.10 2.70 -29.98
CA TRP A 14 39.67 3.57 -28.89
C TRP A 14 38.39 4.35 -29.21
N LEU A 15 38.24 4.83 -30.45
CA LEU A 15 37.02 5.53 -30.88
C LEU A 15 35.78 4.61 -30.84
N LYS A 16 35.98 3.33 -31.11
CA LYS A 16 34.87 2.34 -31.00
C LYS A 16 34.47 2.14 -29.56
N ILE A 17 35.43 2.03 -28.63
CA ILE A 17 35.14 1.89 -27.19
C ILE A 17 34.40 3.12 -26.68
N VAL A 18 34.87 4.33 -27.03
CA VAL A 18 34.18 5.58 -26.64
C VAL A 18 32.79 5.66 -27.19
N ALA A 19 32.55 5.30 -28.45
CA ALA A 19 31.21 5.30 -29.04
C ALA A 19 30.29 4.29 -28.37
N VAL A 20 30.78 3.09 -28.07
CA VAL A 20 30.02 2.08 -27.31
C VAL A 20 29.71 2.59 -25.92
N ALA A 21 30.66 3.21 -25.21
CA ALA A 21 30.43 3.75 -23.87
C ALA A 21 29.37 4.88 -23.86
N ILE A 22 29.41 5.78 -24.85
CA ILE A 22 28.45 6.88 -24.98
C ILE A 22 26.99 6.34 -25.15
N ILE A 23 26.86 5.21 -25.83
CA ILE A 23 25.52 4.60 -26.04
C ILE A 23 25.16 3.71 -24.84
N ALA A 24 26.11 2.92 -24.33
CA ALA A 24 25.86 1.94 -23.29
C ALA A 24 25.52 2.58 -21.95
N ILE A 25 26.24 3.64 -21.54
CA ILE A 25 26.02 4.30 -20.24
C ILE A 25 24.59 4.86 -20.09
N PRO A 26 24.06 5.69 -21.03
CA PRO A 26 22.68 6.15 -20.97
C PRO A 26 21.66 5.01 -21.06
N SER A 27 21.96 3.99 -21.86
CA SER A 27 21.04 2.84 -22.01
C SER A 27 20.94 2.00 -20.75
N ILE A 28 22.07 1.75 -20.08
CA ILE A 28 22.08 1.05 -18.78
C ILE A 28 21.36 1.88 -17.73
N TYR A 29 21.65 3.20 -17.67
CA TYR A 29 20.98 4.10 -16.74
C TYR A 29 19.46 4.13 -16.98
N ALA A 30 19.04 4.27 -18.24
CA ALA A 30 17.62 4.25 -18.59
C ALA A 30 16.98 2.89 -18.25
N GLY A 31 17.66 1.78 -18.51
CA GLY A 31 17.17 0.44 -18.18
C GLY A 31 17.00 0.23 -16.68
N VAL A 32 17.99 0.62 -15.88
CA VAL A 32 17.92 0.53 -14.41
C VAL A 32 16.85 1.45 -13.85
N PHE A 33 16.79 2.69 -14.35
CA PHE A 33 15.79 3.67 -13.92
C PHE A 33 14.36 3.23 -14.26
N LEU A 34 14.12 2.84 -15.52
CA LEU A 34 12.82 2.34 -15.95
C LEU A 34 12.46 1.04 -15.22
N GLY A 35 13.41 0.14 -15.01
CA GLY A 35 13.20 -1.09 -14.25
C GLY A 35 12.80 -0.84 -12.79
N SER A 36 13.40 0.19 -12.15
CA SER A 36 13.04 0.60 -10.79
C SER A 36 11.66 1.25 -10.68
N ILE A 37 11.19 1.91 -11.75
CA ILE A 37 9.90 2.62 -11.76
C ILE A 37 8.80 1.77 -12.42
N TRP A 38 9.16 0.68 -13.10
CA TRP A 38 8.22 -0.11 -13.90
C TRP A 38 7.07 -0.71 -13.09
N ASP A 39 7.35 -1.09 -11.85
CA ASP A 39 6.33 -1.59 -10.92
C ASP A 39 6.61 -1.14 -9.47
N PRO A 40 6.46 0.15 -9.16
CA PRO A 40 6.61 0.65 -7.79
C PRO A 40 5.54 0.11 -6.83
N TYR A 41 4.50 -0.54 -7.37
CA TYR A 41 3.37 -1.09 -6.63
C TYR A 41 3.36 -2.63 -6.59
N GLY A 42 4.26 -3.31 -7.29
CA GLY A 42 4.35 -4.77 -7.35
C GLY A 42 4.68 -5.42 -6.01
N ASN A 43 5.38 -4.69 -5.14
CA ASN A 43 5.78 -5.16 -3.80
C ASN A 43 4.89 -4.63 -2.67
N THR A 44 3.65 -4.21 -2.96
CA THR A 44 2.73 -3.77 -1.89
C THR A 44 2.43 -4.88 -0.88
N LYS A 45 2.61 -6.13 -1.25
CA LYS A 45 2.45 -7.30 -0.36
C LYS A 45 3.39 -7.32 0.85
N GLU A 46 4.53 -6.63 0.74
CA GLU A 46 5.54 -6.55 1.81
C GLU A 46 5.38 -5.29 2.67
N ILE A 47 4.39 -4.44 2.39
CA ILE A 47 4.16 -3.22 3.18
C ILE A 47 3.45 -3.59 4.47
N PRO A 48 4.10 -3.42 5.63
CA PRO A 48 3.50 -3.74 6.91
C PRO A 48 2.47 -2.67 7.30
N VAL A 49 1.23 -3.12 7.52
CA VAL A 49 0.10 -2.30 7.97
C VAL A 49 -0.43 -2.85 9.28
N ALA A 50 -0.42 -2.04 10.33
CA ALA A 50 -1.02 -2.42 11.59
C ALA A 50 -2.55 -2.26 11.54
N VAL A 51 -3.27 -3.27 12.04
CA VAL A 51 -4.73 -3.22 12.19
C VAL A 51 -5.05 -3.31 13.68
N VAL A 52 -5.71 -2.29 14.20
CA VAL A 52 -6.19 -2.22 15.59
C VAL A 52 -7.69 -2.39 15.59
N ASN A 53 -8.18 -3.42 16.25
CA ASN A 53 -9.61 -3.66 16.38
C ASN A 53 -10.09 -3.30 17.78
N GLU A 54 -10.78 -2.17 17.91
CA GLU A 54 -11.43 -1.70 19.13
C GLU A 54 -12.94 -1.98 19.13
N ASP A 55 -13.47 -2.60 18.05
CA ASP A 55 -14.88 -2.84 17.88
C ASP A 55 -15.47 -3.74 18.97
N LYS A 56 -16.69 -3.43 19.35
CA LYS A 56 -17.44 -4.19 20.34
C LYS A 56 -18.57 -4.93 19.65
N LYS A 57 -18.67 -6.24 19.98
CA LYS A 57 -19.80 -7.05 19.56
C LYS A 57 -21.12 -6.43 20.02
N VAL A 58 -22.16 -6.57 19.21
CA VAL A 58 -23.53 -6.12 19.51
C VAL A 58 -24.51 -7.25 19.29
N GLU A 59 -25.57 -7.28 20.08
CA GLU A 59 -26.70 -8.19 19.86
C GLU A 59 -27.64 -7.56 18.83
N TYR A 60 -27.97 -8.31 17.78
CA TYR A 60 -28.86 -7.87 16.71
C TYR A 60 -29.64 -9.07 16.17
N ASN A 61 -31.02 -9.00 16.21
CA ASN A 61 -31.94 -10.06 15.76
C ASN A 61 -31.57 -11.45 16.32
N ASP A 62 -31.46 -11.56 17.64
CA ASP A 62 -31.11 -12.79 18.37
C ASP A 62 -29.75 -13.41 18.00
N SER A 63 -28.87 -12.63 17.36
CA SER A 63 -27.52 -13.04 16.98
C SER A 63 -26.50 -12.02 17.46
N THR A 64 -25.30 -12.51 17.78
CA THR A 64 -24.17 -11.63 18.12
C THR A 64 -23.46 -11.20 16.85
N LEU A 65 -23.47 -9.91 16.56
CA LEU A 65 -22.77 -9.32 15.42
C LEU A 65 -21.42 -8.74 15.85
N ASN A 66 -20.36 -9.05 15.11
CA ASN A 66 -19.00 -8.53 15.33
C ASN A 66 -18.30 -8.28 13.99
N VAL A 67 -18.77 -7.26 13.29
CA VAL A 67 -18.30 -6.91 11.93
C VAL A 67 -16.83 -6.50 11.94
N GLY A 68 -16.39 -5.79 12.99
CA GLY A 68 -15.00 -5.37 13.10
C GLY A 68 -14.03 -6.54 13.23
N LYS A 69 -14.40 -7.61 13.93
CA LYS A 69 -13.58 -8.83 14.03
C LYS A 69 -13.51 -9.55 12.68
N GLU A 70 -14.62 -9.63 11.96
CA GLU A 70 -14.68 -10.26 10.63
C GLU A 70 -13.86 -9.45 9.64
N LEU A 71 -13.96 -8.13 9.66
CA LEU A 71 -13.16 -7.24 8.83
C LEU A 71 -11.65 -7.39 9.14
N ALA A 72 -11.26 -7.38 10.43
CA ALA A 72 -9.86 -7.55 10.81
C ALA A 72 -9.30 -8.89 10.32
N LYS A 73 -10.09 -9.98 10.39
CA LYS A 73 -9.72 -11.30 9.87
C LYS A 73 -9.64 -11.31 8.35
N SER A 74 -10.56 -10.64 7.66
CA SER A 74 -10.55 -10.53 6.20
C SER A 74 -9.32 -9.76 5.72
N LEU A 75 -8.97 -8.65 6.36
CA LEU A 75 -7.75 -7.90 6.07
C LEU A 75 -6.50 -8.76 6.30
N GLN A 76 -6.42 -9.50 7.41
CA GLN A 76 -5.28 -10.38 7.71
C GLN A 76 -5.08 -11.48 6.66
N ASN A 77 -6.15 -11.94 6.02
CA ASN A 77 -6.10 -12.94 4.94
C ASN A 77 -5.96 -12.31 3.54
N ASN A 78 -5.84 -11.00 3.45
CA ASN A 78 -5.75 -10.29 2.18
C ASN A 78 -4.27 -10.13 1.78
N ASP A 79 -3.91 -10.66 0.62
CA ASP A 79 -2.53 -10.66 0.08
C ASP A 79 -2.10 -9.32 -0.54
N SER A 80 -2.91 -8.27 -0.45
CA SER A 80 -2.56 -6.99 -1.07
C SER A 80 -1.50 -6.20 -0.30
N MET A 81 -1.39 -6.44 1.03
CA MET A 81 -0.40 -5.87 1.94
C MET A 81 -0.14 -6.83 3.11
N ASP A 82 0.89 -6.57 3.91
CA ASP A 82 1.19 -7.33 5.13
C ASP A 82 0.39 -6.77 6.32
N PHE A 83 -0.88 -7.17 6.42
CA PHE A 83 -1.74 -6.74 7.52
C PHE A 83 -1.45 -7.49 8.81
N LYS A 84 -1.09 -6.78 9.86
CA LYS A 84 -0.80 -7.32 11.19
C LYS A 84 -1.81 -6.84 12.22
N LEU A 85 -2.56 -7.77 12.79
CA LEU A 85 -3.48 -7.45 13.88
C LEU A 85 -2.68 -7.28 15.17
N VAL A 86 -2.69 -6.08 15.73
CA VAL A 86 -1.94 -5.69 16.93
C VAL A 86 -2.80 -4.82 17.85
N ASP A 87 -2.38 -4.64 19.08
CA ASP A 87 -3.00 -3.66 19.99
C ASP A 87 -2.59 -2.22 19.66
N SER A 88 -3.36 -1.24 20.16
CA SER A 88 -3.17 0.19 19.88
C SER A 88 -1.76 0.67 20.28
N LYS A 89 -1.23 0.21 21.41
CA LYS A 89 0.09 0.63 21.89
C LYS A 89 1.21 0.14 20.99
N THR A 90 1.15 -1.11 20.57
CA THR A 90 2.11 -1.72 19.62
C THR A 90 2.02 -1.05 18.25
N ALA A 91 0.80 -0.72 17.79
CA ALA A 91 0.60 -0.02 16.52
C ALA A 91 1.21 1.39 16.56
N ASP A 92 0.94 2.16 17.61
CA ASP A 92 1.45 3.53 17.77
C ASP A 92 2.98 3.57 17.88
N GLN A 93 3.56 2.60 18.59
CA GLN A 93 5.01 2.50 18.72
C GLN A 93 5.64 2.11 17.38
N GLY A 94 5.15 1.05 16.73
CA GLY A 94 5.67 0.59 15.45
C GLY A 94 5.52 1.62 14.33
N LEU A 95 4.45 2.46 14.38
CA LEU A 95 4.32 3.58 13.44
C LEU A 95 5.42 4.64 13.63
N LYS A 96 5.78 4.94 14.90
CA LYS A 96 6.86 5.89 15.23
C LYS A 96 8.22 5.35 14.86
N ASP A 97 8.45 4.06 15.11
CA ASP A 97 9.72 3.37 14.85
C ASP A 97 9.91 3.05 13.36
N GLY A 98 8.85 3.17 12.55
CA GLY A 98 8.87 2.89 11.11
C GLY A 98 8.65 1.40 10.77
N ASP A 99 8.24 0.58 11.75
CA ASP A 99 7.88 -0.82 11.55
C ASP A 99 6.59 -0.99 10.77
N TYR A 100 5.69 0.00 10.87
CA TYR A 100 4.44 0.08 10.10
C TYR A 100 4.39 1.36 9.30
N TYR A 101 3.92 1.26 8.06
CA TYR A 101 3.67 2.41 7.19
C TYR A 101 2.37 3.11 7.54
N MET A 102 1.37 2.34 7.98
CA MET A 102 0.03 2.82 8.29
C MET A 102 -0.56 2.01 9.44
N VAL A 103 -1.37 2.65 10.25
CA VAL A 103 -2.23 2.03 11.26
C VAL A 103 -3.68 2.24 10.87
N ILE A 104 -4.45 1.16 10.81
CA ILE A 104 -5.91 1.18 10.60
C ILE A 104 -6.56 0.85 11.92
N THR A 105 -7.45 1.73 12.38
CA THR A 105 -8.21 1.51 13.61
C THR A 105 -9.69 1.31 13.27
N ILE A 106 -10.22 0.17 13.67
CA ILE A 106 -11.65 -0.15 13.61
C ILE A 106 -12.25 0.34 14.93
N PRO A 107 -13.09 1.40 14.93
CA PRO A 107 -13.56 2.02 16.16
C PRO A 107 -14.60 1.17 16.90
N SER A 108 -14.75 1.42 18.19
CA SER A 108 -15.59 0.63 19.10
C SER A 108 -17.07 0.59 18.77
N ASN A 109 -17.57 1.48 17.92
CA ASN A 109 -18.96 1.56 17.47
C ASN A 109 -19.17 0.99 16.06
N PHE A 110 -18.18 0.31 15.49
CA PHE A 110 -18.25 -0.15 14.09
C PHE A 110 -19.39 -1.13 13.86
N SER A 111 -19.48 -2.20 14.67
CA SER A 111 -20.61 -3.15 14.61
C SER A 111 -21.94 -2.50 14.97
N LYS A 112 -21.97 -1.56 15.92
CA LYS A 112 -23.19 -0.83 16.27
C LYS A 112 -23.70 0.00 15.08
N ASN A 113 -22.82 0.67 14.36
CA ASN A 113 -23.22 1.43 13.17
C ASN A 113 -23.70 0.50 12.04
N ALA A 114 -23.13 -0.70 11.92
CA ALA A 114 -23.58 -1.70 10.95
C ALA A 114 -25.05 -2.11 11.17
N THR A 115 -25.53 -2.19 12.41
CA THR A 115 -26.94 -2.53 12.68
C THR A 115 -27.93 -1.46 12.21
N THR A 116 -27.48 -0.24 11.96
CA THR A 116 -28.33 0.88 11.51
C THR A 116 -28.48 0.99 10.01
N LEU A 117 -27.88 0.08 9.22
CA LEU A 117 -27.86 0.17 7.75
C LEU A 117 -29.27 0.18 7.13
N LEU A 118 -30.25 -0.44 7.78
CA LEU A 118 -31.66 -0.49 7.33
C LEU A 118 -32.51 0.55 8.02
N ASP A 119 -31.98 1.39 8.89
CA ASP A 119 -32.71 2.44 9.58
C ASP A 119 -33.00 3.63 8.65
N ALA A 120 -33.98 4.43 8.99
CA ALA A 120 -34.30 5.66 8.25
C ALA A 120 -33.17 6.69 8.25
N GLN A 121 -32.23 6.60 9.20
CA GLN A 121 -31.04 7.42 9.33
C GLN A 121 -29.83 6.55 9.65
N PRO A 122 -29.23 5.88 8.65
CA PRO A 122 -28.11 4.98 8.88
C PRO A 122 -26.86 5.73 9.34
N GLN A 123 -26.18 5.17 10.34
CA GLN A 123 -24.90 5.68 10.81
C GLN A 123 -23.76 5.17 9.93
N LYS A 124 -22.81 6.04 9.59
CA LYS A 124 -21.66 5.64 8.77
C LYS A 124 -20.71 4.75 9.57
N MET A 125 -20.29 3.66 8.98
CA MET A 125 -19.13 2.89 9.43
C MET A 125 -17.88 3.61 8.95
N ILE A 126 -17.07 4.09 9.88
CA ILE A 126 -15.86 4.86 9.58
C ILE A 126 -14.67 4.05 10.08
N LEU A 127 -13.66 3.86 9.23
CA LEU A 127 -12.34 3.40 9.62
C LEU A 127 -11.43 4.61 9.77
N ASN A 128 -10.69 4.64 10.88
CA ASN A 128 -9.65 5.64 11.07
C ASN A 128 -8.33 5.07 10.57
N TYR A 129 -7.53 5.89 9.90
CA TYR A 129 -6.18 5.52 9.57
C TYR A 129 -5.20 6.63 9.94
N THR A 130 -4.00 6.24 10.33
CA THR A 130 -2.91 7.13 10.69
C THR A 130 -1.67 6.68 9.93
N THR A 131 -0.98 7.62 9.30
CA THR A 131 0.27 7.38 8.58
C THR A 131 1.41 8.11 9.23
N ASN A 132 2.64 7.67 9.02
CA ASN A 132 3.82 8.38 9.50
C ASN A 132 4.11 9.58 8.58
N PRO A 133 4.04 10.83 9.06
CA PRO A 133 4.30 12.01 8.23
C PRO A 133 5.75 12.10 7.70
N GLY A 134 6.68 11.35 8.30
CA GLY A 134 8.07 11.23 7.84
C GLY A 134 8.29 10.25 6.70
N SER A 135 7.26 9.48 6.31
CA SER A 135 7.35 8.57 5.18
C SER A 135 7.42 9.33 3.86
N SER A 136 8.21 8.81 2.92
CA SER A 136 8.49 9.47 1.65
C SER A 136 7.22 9.74 0.82
N TYR A 137 7.31 10.65 -0.16
CA TYR A 137 6.23 10.92 -1.13
C TYR A 137 5.65 9.65 -1.78
N ILE A 138 6.49 8.63 -1.98
CA ILE A 138 6.08 7.33 -2.51
C ILE A 138 5.13 6.63 -1.53
N ALA A 139 5.44 6.63 -0.24
CA ALA A 139 4.56 6.06 0.79
C ALA A 139 3.18 6.75 0.81
N SER A 140 3.11 8.07 0.70
CA SER A 140 1.83 8.79 0.66
C SER A 140 0.97 8.42 -0.57
N LYS A 141 1.60 8.12 -1.71
CA LYS A 141 0.88 7.64 -2.89
C LYS A 141 0.42 6.18 -2.76
N MET A 142 1.18 5.38 -2.04
CA MET A 142 0.79 4.00 -1.72
C MET A 142 -0.39 3.98 -0.74
N ASP A 143 -0.45 4.93 0.19
CA ASP A 143 -1.57 5.11 1.13
C ASP A 143 -2.91 5.27 0.40
N ASP A 144 -2.96 6.08 -0.66
CA ASP A 144 -4.18 6.27 -1.46
C ASP A 144 -4.68 4.94 -2.08
N SER A 145 -3.74 4.13 -2.57
CA SER A 145 -4.05 2.82 -3.17
C SER A 145 -4.48 1.80 -2.11
N ALA A 146 -3.84 1.83 -0.94
CA ALA A 146 -4.18 1.01 0.21
C ALA A 146 -5.59 1.31 0.70
N ILE A 147 -5.92 2.59 0.87
CA ILE A 147 -7.24 3.04 1.29
C ILE A 147 -8.33 2.60 0.30
N ALA A 148 -8.06 2.69 -0.99
CA ALA A 148 -9.01 2.23 -2.01
C ALA A 148 -9.29 0.72 -1.91
N LYS A 149 -8.26 -0.09 -1.69
CA LYS A 149 -8.39 -1.55 -1.49
C LYS A 149 -9.15 -1.88 -0.21
N ILE A 150 -8.84 -1.21 0.90
CA ILE A 150 -9.54 -1.37 2.18
C ILE A 150 -11.02 -1.00 2.06
N LYS A 151 -11.35 0.09 1.37
CA LYS A 151 -12.74 0.48 1.10
C LYS A 151 -13.49 -0.61 0.33
N ALA A 152 -12.85 -1.22 -0.67
CA ALA A 152 -13.43 -2.31 -1.44
C ALA A 152 -13.69 -3.53 -0.56
N GLU A 153 -12.74 -3.90 0.31
CA GLU A 153 -12.85 -5.04 1.22
C GLU A 153 -13.97 -4.82 2.26
N VAL A 154 -14.03 -3.63 2.87
CA VAL A 154 -15.12 -3.27 3.79
C VAL A 154 -16.46 -3.37 3.09
N SER A 155 -16.58 -2.84 1.87
CA SER A 155 -17.82 -2.91 1.10
C SER A 155 -18.24 -4.36 0.83
N SER A 156 -17.29 -5.24 0.52
CA SER A 156 -17.57 -6.65 0.25
C SER A 156 -17.99 -7.42 1.51
N THR A 157 -17.40 -7.09 2.67
CA THR A 157 -17.68 -7.76 3.95
C THR A 157 -19.04 -7.37 4.49
N VAL A 158 -19.49 -6.13 4.25
CA VAL A 158 -20.79 -5.62 4.74
C VAL A 158 -21.95 -6.03 3.84
N THR A 159 -21.70 -6.39 2.58
CA THR A 159 -22.74 -6.74 1.60
C THR A 159 -23.07 -8.25 1.59
N LYS A 160 -22.34 -9.06 2.35
CA LYS A 160 -22.61 -10.50 2.57
C LYS A 160 -23.46 -10.71 3.81
#